data_0069e8077e6fc8c987415a47b3d21fe1
#
_entry.id   0069e8077e6fc8c987415a47b3d21fe1
#
_cell.length_a   1.000
_cell.length_b   1.000
_cell.length_c   1.000
_cell.angle_alpha   90.00
_cell.angle_beta   90.00
_cell.angle_gamma   90.00
#
_symmetry.space_group_name_H-M   'P 1'
#
loop_
_entity.id
_entity.type
_entity.pdbx_description
1 polymer ?
#
loop_
_entity_poly.entity_id
_entity_poly.type
_entity_poly.pdbx_seq_one_letter_code
_entity_poly.pdbx_strand_id
1 'polypeptide(L)'
;MAITALYEETRKLQSLHNAEVVMCSVPGDPPFLKYAWFKNDNYILDLESVLKRCGHLNHLLLHIPDYRVNRLVEWLSASQALLKNIEELHLNVLAFNIDLMQGQNVTGLEQFGSVTCTTAHQAYSNLTTREAVGVATHSLLICKGAEFYSPTGYEDKEQLLVVSPDAHPFKELVLQQIARELPGLRIQVIAGLTYDEFASLIRRAKWSLTFGEGLDGFFVEPVFSGSISFAVFNERFFTPAFADLETVYPSWDILLERIVEDIRRLDEPMAYNQGWQQAYDLLSQHLDTNRFRENLRSFYRGEYTFP
;
A
#
# COMPACT_ATOMS: atom_id res chain seq x y z
N MET A 1 -0.56 -5.22 -2.81
CA MET A 1 -0.96 -5.72 -1.47
C MET A 1 -2.19 -5.05 -0.89
N ALA A 2 -2.31 -3.73 -0.86
CA ALA A 2 -3.44 -3.05 -0.22
C ALA A 2 -4.82 -3.50 -0.76
N ILE A 3 -5.00 -3.58 -2.07
CA ILE A 3 -6.28 -4.04 -2.68
C ILE A 3 -6.60 -5.49 -2.26
N THR A 4 -5.61 -6.38 -2.22
CA THR A 4 -5.82 -7.77 -1.80
C THR A 4 -6.18 -7.85 -0.31
N ALA A 5 -5.52 -7.06 0.55
CA ALA A 5 -5.85 -6.98 1.97
C ALA A 5 -7.28 -6.47 2.20
N LEU A 6 -7.68 -5.42 1.47
CA LEU A 6 -9.05 -4.91 1.51
C LEU A 6 -10.05 -5.99 1.08
N TYR A 7 -9.80 -6.66 -0.03
CA TYR A 7 -10.65 -7.72 -0.54
C TYR A 7 -10.81 -8.87 0.45
N GLU A 8 -9.70 -9.36 1.01
CA GLU A 8 -9.71 -10.47 1.98
C GLU A 8 -10.51 -10.13 3.26
N GLU A 9 -10.34 -8.92 3.80
CA GLU A 9 -11.08 -8.49 5.00
C GLU A 9 -12.55 -8.18 4.68
N THR A 10 -12.85 -7.58 3.51
CA THR A 10 -14.24 -7.33 3.08
C THR A 10 -15.00 -8.64 2.89
N ARG A 11 -14.38 -9.67 2.32
CA ARG A 11 -15.01 -10.99 2.16
C ARG A 11 -15.43 -11.63 3.49
N LYS A 12 -14.73 -11.36 4.57
CA LYS A 12 -15.12 -11.84 5.90
C LYS A 12 -16.43 -11.22 6.41
N LEU A 13 -16.79 -10.06 5.86
CA LEU A 13 -18.01 -9.31 6.22
C LEU A 13 -19.19 -9.61 5.29
N GLN A 14 -18.99 -10.30 4.18
CA GLN A 14 -20.03 -10.49 3.14
C GLN A 14 -21.32 -11.14 3.67
N SER A 15 -21.21 -12.14 4.58
CA SER A 15 -22.37 -12.81 5.17
C SER A 15 -23.19 -11.90 6.09
N LEU A 16 -22.54 -10.93 6.75
CA LEU A 16 -23.21 -9.96 7.64
C LEU A 16 -24.06 -8.97 6.85
N HIS A 17 -23.68 -8.68 5.61
CA HIS A 17 -24.32 -7.70 4.74
C HIS A 17 -25.15 -8.34 3.62
N ASN A 18 -25.25 -9.69 3.59
CA ASN A 18 -25.91 -10.44 2.51
C ASN A 18 -25.41 -9.98 1.12
N ALA A 19 -24.10 -9.81 0.99
CA ALA A 19 -23.44 -9.30 -0.18
C ALA A 19 -22.50 -10.34 -0.80
N GLU A 20 -22.21 -10.22 -2.10
CA GLU A 20 -21.14 -10.93 -2.77
C GLU A 20 -19.97 -9.97 -3.00
N VAL A 21 -18.76 -10.39 -2.66
CA VAL A 21 -17.54 -9.59 -2.80
C VAL A 21 -16.66 -10.21 -3.87
N VAL A 22 -16.39 -9.45 -4.92
CA VAL A 22 -15.56 -9.89 -6.05
C VAL A 22 -14.47 -8.87 -6.35
N MET A 23 -13.35 -9.33 -6.91
CA MET A 23 -12.30 -8.47 -7.43
C MET A 23 -12.44 -8.38 -8.93
N CYS A 24 -12.47 -7.14 -9.47
CA CYS A 24 -12.65 -6.91 -10.90
C CYS A 24 -11.51 -6.08 -11.49
N SER A 25 -11.21 -6.34 -12.78
CA SER A 25 -10.45 -5.41 -13.61
C SER A 25 -11.35 -4.25 -14.06
N VAL A 26 -10.74 -3.08 -14.28
CA VAL A 26 -11.42 -1.96 -14.93
C VAL A 26 -11.72 -2.36 -16.38
N PRO A 27 -12.95 -2.14 -16.87
CA PRO A 27 -13.34 -2.50 -18.22
C PRO A 27 -12.42 -1.92 -19.29
N GLY A 28 -12.08 -2.74 -20.28
CA GLY A 28 -11.11 -2.41 -21.32
C GLY A 28 -9.63 -2.63 -20.94
N ASP A 29 -9.33 -2.97 -19.68
CA ASP A 29 -8.05 -3.57 -19.32
C ASP A 29 -8.10 -5.08 -19.61
N PRO A 30 -6.96 -5.72 -19.94
CA PRO A 30 -6.95 -7.17 -20.14
C PRO A 30 -7.44 -7.86 -18.85
N PRO A 31 -8.33 -8.86 -18.94
CA PRO A 31 -8.75 -9.61 -17.77
C PRO A 31 -7.56 -10.39 -17.22
N PHE A 32 -7.06 -9.97 -16.06
CA PHE A 32 -6.05 -10.72 -15.33
C PHE A 32 -6.75 -11.75 -14.45
N LEU A 33 -6.65 -13.01 -14.81
CA LEU A 33 -7.15 -14.10 -14.01
C LEU A 33 -6.29 -14.31 -12.74
N LYS A 34 -5.01 -13.87 -12.79
CA LYS A 34 -4.06 -13.98 -11.69
C LYS A 34 -3.03 -12.86 -11.76
N TYR A 35 -2.75 -12.23 -10.64
CA TYR A 35 -1.74 -11.17 -10.58
C TYR A 35 -0.34 -11.75 -10.47
N ALA A 36 0.52 -11.51 -11.47
CA ALA A 36 1.82 -12.17 -11.60
C ALA A 36 2.89 -11.65 -10.62
N TRP A 37 2.75 -10.40 -10.13
CA TRP A 37 3.79 -9.74 -9.34
C TRP A 37 3.68 -9.94 -7.82
N PHE A 38 2.47 -10.26 -7.34
CA PHE A 38 2.20 -10.47 -5.93
C PHE A 38 1.39 -11.76 -5.75
N LYS A 39 1.59 -12.44 -4.62
CA LYS A 39 0.80 -13.60 -4.28
C LYS A 39 -0.68 -13.22 -4.24
N ASN A 40 -1.41 -13.72 -5.21
CA ASN A 40 -2.83 -13.51 -5.33
C ASN A 40 -3.48 -14.77 -5.89
N ASP A 41 -4.12 -15.54 -5.02
CA ASP A 41 -4.86 -16.75 -5.41
C ASP A 41 -6.30 -16.45 -5.78
N ASN A 42 -6.71 -15.17 -5.74
CA ASN A 42 -8.05 -14.75 -6.09
C ASN A 42 -8.20 -14.52 -7.60
N TYR A 43 -9.36 -14.88 -8.12
CA TYR A 43 -9.72 -14.56 -9.50
C TYR A 43 -10.04 -13.07 -9.63
N ILE A 44 -9.51 -12.46 -10.68
CA ILE A 44 -9.87 -11.10 -11.10
C ILE A 44 -10.83 -11.25 -12.26
N LEU A 45 -12.06 -10.75 -12.11
CA LEU A 45 -13.12 -10.84 -13.11
C LEU A 45 -13.18 -9.57 -13.94
N ASP A 46 -13.83 -9.63 -15.10
CA ASP A 46 -14.15 -8.45 -15.86
C ASP A 46 -15.46 -7.82 -15.32
N LEU A 47 -15.39 -6.55 -14.90
CA LEU A 47 -16.51 -5.85 -14.26
C LEU A 47 -17.76 -5.82 -15.14
N GLU A 48 -17.60 -5.55 -16.44
CA GLU A 48 -18.74 -5.50 -17.37
C GLU A 48 -19.43 -6.86 -17.49
N SER A 49 -18.66 -7.93 -17.56
CA SER A 49 -19.17 -9.30 -17.59
C SER A 49 -19.91 -9.67 -16.32
N VAL A 50 -19.39 -9.26 -15.14
CA VAL A 50 -20.04 -9.46 -13.85
C VAL A 50 -21.40 -8.76 -13.82
N LEU A 51 -21.47 -7.47 -14.18
CA LEU A 51 -22.72 -6.70 -14.18
C LEU A 51 -23.76 -7.27 -15.16
N LYS A 52 -23.35 -7.70 -16.35
CA LYS A 52 -24.25 -8.37 -17.32
C LYS A 52 -24.85 -9.66 -16.76
N ARG A 53 -24.09 -10.41 -15.96
CA ARG A 53 -24.54 -11.68 -15.36
C ARG A 53 -25.44 -11.48 -14.16
N CYS A 54 -25.20 -10.45 -13.35
CA CYS A 54 -26.02 -10.17 -12.17
C CYS A 54 -27.46 -9.74 -12.53
N GLY A 55 -27.65 -9.16 -13.71
CA GLY A 55 -28.95 -8.64 -14.11
C GLY A 55 -29.35 -7.42 -13.28
N HIS A 56 -30.28 -7.57 -12.35
CA HIS A 56 -30.71 -6.50 -11.44
C HIS A 56 -29.92 -6.54 -10.11
N LEU A 57 -29.49 -5.38 -9.63
CA LEU A 57 -28.79 -5.20 -8.36
C LEU A 57 -29.49 -4.13 -7.53
N ASN A 58 -29.86 -4.45 -6.31
CA ASN A 58 -30.40 -3.46 -5.37
C ASN A 58 -29.31 -2.46 -4.95
N HIS A 59 -28.09 -2.95 -4.70
CA HIS A 59 -26.97 -2.12 -4.27
C HIS A 59 -25.66 -2.60 -4.90
N LEU A 60 -24.88 -1.68 -5.43
CA LEU A 60 -23.51 -1.92 -5.91
C LEU A 60 -22.56 -0.93 -5.27
N LEU A 61 -21.58 -1.42 -4.53
CA LEU A 61 -20.44 -0.63 -4.05
C LEU A 61 -19.18 -0.99 -4.84
N LEU A 62 -18.53 0.00 -5.44
CA LEU A 62 -17.26 -0.12 -6.13
C LEU A 62 -16.16 0.59 -5.32
N HIS A 63 -15.13 -0.16 -4.89
CA HIS A 63 -13.88 0.40 -4.41
C HIS A 63 -12.92 0.64 -5.57
N ILE A 64 -12.54 1.88 -5.80
CA ILE A 64 -11.84 2.35 -7.00
C ILE A 64 -10.48 2.90 -6.61
N PRO A 65 -9.35 2.36 -7.09
CA PRO A 65 -8.05 2.97 -6.89
C PRO A 65 -7.99 4.39 -7.46
N ASP A 66 -7.34 5.30 -6.75
CA ASP A 66 -7.19 6.72 -7.10
C ASP A 66 -6.75 6.95 -8.56
N TYR A 67 -5.76 6.21 -9.03
CA TYR A 67 -5.23 6.31 -10.40
C TYR A 67 -6.18 5.78 -11.50
N ARG A 68 -7.38 5.31 -11.15
CA ARG A 68 -8.38 4.75 -12.09
C ARG A 68 -9.67 5.55 -12.17
N VAL A 69 -9.81 6.62 -11.41
CA VAL A 69 -11.03 7.41 -11.31
C VAL A 69 -11.47 7.95 -12.67
N ASN A 70 -10.60 8.68 -13.38
CA ASN A 70 -10.96 9.26 -14.69
C ASN A 70 -11.39 8.20 -15.71
N ARG A 71 -10.68 7.06 -15.74
CA ARG A 71 -11.05 5.95 -16.63
C ARG A 71 -12.40 5.33 -16.29
N LEU A 72 -12.71 5.23 -14.99
CA LEU A 72 -14.02 4.75 -14.57
C LEU A 72 -15.13 5.73 -14.95
N VAL A 73 -14.91 7.05 -14.81
CA VAL A 73 -15.86 8.09 -15.27
C VAL A 73 -16.17 7.92 -16.75
N GLU A 74 -15.16 7.73 -17.60
CA GLU A 74 -15.33 7.51 -19.04
C GLU A 74 -16.15 6.24 -19.31
N TRP A 75 -15.84 5.15 -18.65
CA TRP A 75 -16.55 3.89 -18.81
C TRP A 75 -18.00 3.97 -18.32
N LEU A 76 -18.26 4.54 -17.14
CA LEU A 76 -19.62 4.72 -16.60
C LEU A 76 -20.47 5.57 -17.55
N SER A 77 -19.91 6.63 -18.12
CA SER A 77 -20.58 7.50 -19.10
C SER A 77 -21.00 6.73 -20.36
N ALA A 78 -20.15 5.81 -20.83
CA ALA A 78 -20.43 4.97 -22.00
C ALA A 78 -21.39 3.79 -21.72
N SER A 79 -21.50 3.39 -20.42
CA SER A 79 -22.18 2.16 -20.00
C SER A 79 -23.52 2.40 -19.31
N GLN A 80 -24.17 3.53 -19.52
CA GLN A 80 -25.42 3.91 -18.85
C GLN A 80 -26.55 2.86 -18.93
N ALA A 81 -26.58 2.06 -19.99
CA ALA A 81 -27.56 1.00 -20.13
C ALA A 81 -27.41 -0.11 -19.06
N LEU A 82 -26.18 -0.40 -18.64
CA LEU A 82 -25.90 -1.36 -17.56
C LEU A 82 -26.28 -0.78 -16.20
N LEU A 83 -26.05 0.52 -15.99
CA LEU A 83 -26.31 1.20 -14.73
C LEU A 83 -27.81 1.27 -14.39
N LYS A 84 -28.70 1.24 -15.40
CA LYS A 84 -30.17 1.25 -15.19
C LYS A 84 -30.68 0.06 -14.39
N ASN A 85 -29.91 -1.01 -14.30
CA ASN A 85 -30.27 -2.22 -13.55
C ASN A 85 -29.78 -2.18 -12.11
N ILE A 86 -29.19 -1.06 -11.67
CA ILE A 86 -28.65 -0.86 -10.32
C ILE A 86 -29.52 0.18 -9.63
N GLU A 87 -30.15 -0.17 -8.50
CA GLU A 87 -31.02 0.77 -7.77
C GLU A 87 -30.16 1.82 -7.03
N GLU A 88 -29.11 1.37 -6.33
CA GLU A 88 -28.19 2.23 -5.59
C GLU A 88 -26.76 1.93 -5.99
N LEU A 89 -26.06 2.94 -6.53
CA LEU A 89 -24.64 2.87 -6.84
C LEU A 89 -23.84 3.73 -5.86
N HIS A 90 -22.91 3.09 -5.19
CA HIS A 90 -21.94 3.76 -4.30
C HIS A 90 -20.52 3.57 -4.84
N LEU A 91 -19.82 4.67 -5.04
CA LEU A 91 -18.47 4.75 -5.60
C LEU A 91 -17.51 5.22 -4.50
N ASN A 92 -16.63 4.34 -4.05
CA ASN A 92 -15.63 4.69 -3.05
C ASN A 92 -14.24 4.76 -3.67
N VAL A 93 -13.62 5.94 -3.64
CA VAL A 93 -12.25 6.13 -4.12
C VAL A 93 -11.26 5.74 -3.03
N LEU A 94 -10.33 4.83 -3.35
CA LEU A 94 -9.23 4.41 -2.49
C LEU A 94 -8.03 5.33 -2.74
N ALA A 95 -7.79 6.29 -1.85
CA ALA A 95 -6.61 7.15 -1.89
C ALA A 95 -5.40 6.40 -1.33
N PHE A 96 -4.65 5.74 -2.19
CA PHE A 96 -3.37 5.11 -1.86
C PHE A 96 -2.23 6.10 -1.88
N ASN A 97 -2.26 7.04 -2.83
CA ASN A 97 -1.28 8.10 -2.95
C ASN A 97 -2.00 9.41 -3.26
N ILE A 98 -1.94 10.34 -2.30
CA ILE A 98 -2.66 11.62 -2.42
C ILE A 98 -2.20 12.45 -3.64
N ASP A 99 -0.97 12.27 -4.11
CA ASP A 99 -0.49 12.95 -5.30
C ASP A 99 -1.16 12.45 -6.58
N LEU A 100 -1.53 11.17 -6.63
CA LEU A 100 -2.26 10.59 -7.76
C LEU A 100 -3.71 11.07 -7.82
N MET A 101 -4.26 11.57 -6.71
CA MET A 101 -5.58 12.20 -6.67
C MET A 101 -5.62 13.53 -7.41
N GLN A 102 -4.48 14.21 -7.56
CA GLN A 102 -4.40 15.47 -8.29
C GLN A 102 -4.73 15.23 -9.77
N GLY A 103 -5.71 15.97 -10.28
CA GLY A 103 -6.19 15.80 -11.66
C GLY A 103 -7.18 14.67 -11.86
N GLN A 104 -7.57 13.93 -10.82
CA GLN A 104 -8.68 12.99 -10.86
C GLN A 104 -10.01 13.71 -10.64
N ASN A 105 -11.01 13.38 -11.44
CA ASN A 105 -12.35 13.96 -11.33
C ASN A 105 -13.23 13.17 -10.36
N VAL A 106 -12.91 13.27 -9.05
CA VAL A 106 -13.64 12.52 -8.00
C VAL A 106 -15.10 12.98 -7.92
N THR A 107 -15.34 14.28 -7.87
CA THR A 107 -16.70 14.84 -7.84
C THR A 107 -17.50 14.54 -9.12
N GLY A 108 -16.81 14.31 -10.23
CA GLY A 108 -17.47 13.87 -11.47
C GLY A 108 -18.14 12.48 -11.38
N LEU A 109 -17.80 11.69 -10.36
CA LEU A 109 -18.47 10.43 -10.08
C LEU A 109 -19.88 10.62 -9.49
N GLU A 110 -20.19 11.77 -8.85
CA GLU A 110 -21.48 12.05 -8.20
C GLU A 110 -22.65 12.04 -9.18
N GLN A 111 -22.41 12.25 -10.47
CA GLN A 111 -23.45 12.12 -11.51
C GLN A 111 -23.97 10.68 -11.68
N PHE A 112 -23.27 9.67 -11.19
CA PHE A 112 -23.62 8.26 -11.33
C PHE A 112 -24.20 7.66 -10.04
N GLY A 113 -23.84 8.19 -8.86
CA GLY A 113 -24.27 7.67 -7.57
C GLY A 113 -23.64 8.39 -6.39
N SER A 114 -23.81 7.85 -5.20
CA SER A 114 -23.14 8.38 -4.02
C SER A 114 -21.62 8.17 -4.09
N VAL A 115 -20.84 9.13 -3.61
CA VAL A 115 -19.36 9.09 -3.68
C VAL A 115 -18.77 9.28 -2.31
N THR A 116 -17.78 8.47 -1.98
CA THR A 116 -16.94 8.60 -0.80
C THR A 116 -15.47 8.42 -1.16
N CYS A 117 -14.59 8.84 -0.26
CA CYS A 117 -13.17 8.57 -0.36
C CYS A 117 -12.68 7.83 0.89
N THR A 118 -11.76 6.89 0.74
CA THR A 118 -11.07 6.27 1.88
C THR A 118 -9.58 6.46 1.75
N THR A 119 -8.92 6.85 2.85
CA THR A 119 -7.48 7.07 2.89
C THR A 119 -6.75 5.82 3.39
N ALA A 120 -5.73 5.39 2.67
CA ALA A 120 -4.92 4.22 3.03
C ALA A 120 -3.85 4.54 4.08
N HIS A 121 -3.40 5.80 4.19
CA HIS A 121 -2.35 6.22 5.10
C HIS A 121 -2.82 7.27 6.11
N GLN A 122 -2.28 7.21 7.31
CA GLN A 122 -2.64 8.12 8.39
C GLN A 122 -2.18 9.57 8.11
N ALA A 123 -1.05 9.76 7.43
CA ALA A 123 -0.47 11.08 7.18
C ALA A 123 -1.42 12.05 6.46
N TYR A 124 -2.22 11.54 5.52
CA TYR A 124 -3.23 12.36 4.81
C TYR A 124 -4.67 12.00 5.14
N SER A 125 -4.90 11.32 6.25
CA SER A 125 -6.24 11.06 6.79
C SER A 125 -6.66 12.21 7.70
N ASN A 126 -7.11 13.33 7.11
CA ASN A 126 -7.42 14.58 7.81
C ASN A 126 -8.45 15.43 7.05
N LEU A 127 -8.92 16.50 7.71
CA LEU A 127 -9.91 17.42 7.14
C LEU A 127 -9.41 18.13 5.87
N THR A 128 -8.13 18.48 5.79
CA THR A 128 -7.55 19.12 4.59
C THR A 128 -7.70 18.22 3.36
N THR A 129 -7.43 16.93 3.52
CA THR A 129 -7.65 15.95 2.45
C THR A 129 -9.13 15.85 2.08
N ARG A 130 -10.03 15.79 3.07
CA ARG A 130 -11.48 15.76 2.83
C ARG A 130 -11.94 16.99 2.04
N GLU A 131 -11.48 18.18 2.40
CA GLU A 131 -11.79 19.43 1.71
C GLU A 131 -11.25 19.44 0.27
N ALA A 132 -10.02 18.95 0.08
CA ALA A 132 -9.40 18.87 -1.24
C ALA A 132 -10.10 17.87 -2.17
N VAL A 133 -10.55 16.74 -1.64
CA VAL A 133 -11.27 15.69 -2.40
C VAL A 133 -12.71 16.07 -2.67
N GLY A 134 -13.35 16.83 -1.76
CA GLY A 134 -14.70 17.38 -1.94
C GLY A 134 -15.84 16.42 -1.57
N VAL A 135 -15.55 15.20 -1.11
CA VAL A 135 -16.55 14.19 -0.70
C VAL A 135 -16.27 13.66 0.70
N ALA A 136 -17.28 13.03 1.33
CA ALA A 136 -17.08 12.39 2.63
C ALA A 136 -15.91 11.42 2.60
N THR A 137 -15.01 11.54 3.59
CA THR A 137 -13.73 10.81 3.61
C THR A 137 -13.63 9.97 4.89
N HIS A 138 -13.11 8.74 4.75
CA HIS A 138 -12.95 7.83 5.88
C HIS A 138 -11.50 7.33 5.99
N SER A 139 -11.00 7.29 7.22
CA SER A 139 -9.70 6.72 7.59
C SER A 139 -9.75 5.21 7.52
N LEU A 140 -9.42 4.61 6.37
CA LEU A 140 -9.47 3.16 6.25
C LEU A 140 -8.19 2.48 6.78
N LEU A 141 -7.02 3.08 6.51
CA LEU A 141 -5.70 2.63 6.97
C LEU A 141 -5.42 1.17 6.60
N ILE A 142 -5.53 0.88 5.30
CA ILE A 142 -5.38 -0.48 4.77
C ILE A 142 -3.98 -1.01 5.04
N CYS A 143 -3.87 -2.12 5.76
CA CYS A 143 -2.59 -2.73 6.08
C CYS A 143 -2.66 -4.26 6.16
N LYS A 144 -1.48 -4.89 6.09
CA LYS A 144 -1.20 -6.21 6.66
C LYS A 144 -0.24 -5.99 7.82
N GLY A 145 -0.67 -6.29 9.03
CA GLY A 145 0.13 -6.11 10.24
C GLY A 145 1.23 -7.16 10.40
N ALA A 146 2.01 -7.01 11.45
CA ALA A 146 3.16 -7.87 11.75
C ALA A 146 2.80 -9.36 11.86
N GLU A 147 1.58 -9.70 12.24
CA GLU A 147 1.11 -11.08 12.40
C GLU A 147 1.10 -11.92 11.11
N PHE A 148 1.22 -11.27 9.95
CA PHE A 148 1.33 -11.96 8.66
C PHE A 148 2.75 -12.36 8.28
N TYR A 149 3.74 -11.98 9.11
CA TYR A 149 5.16 -12.18 8.83
C TYR A 149 5.82 -13.00 9.93
N SER A 150 6.97 -13.58 9.62
CA SER A 150 7.79 -14.34 10.57
C SER A 150 9.21 -13.78 10.52
N PRO A 151 9.60 -12.91 11.45
CA PRO A 151 10.92 -12.31 11.44
C PRO A 151 12.01 -13.35 11.64
N THR A 152 13.12 -13.21 10.92
CA THR A 152 14.36 -13.96 11.09
C THR A 152 15.37 -13.13 11.85
N GLY A 153 16.12 -13.75 12.78
CA GLY A 153 17.14 -13.07 13.59
C GLY A 153 18.41 -12.73 12.80
N TYR A 154 19.25 -11.89 13.40
CA TYR A 154 20.52 -11.41 12.82
C TYR A 154 21.41 -12.52 12.27
N GLU A 155 21.56 -13.61 13.01
CA GLU A 155 22.47 -14.72 12.66
C GLU A 155 22.00 -15.51 11.42
N ASP A 156 20.71 -15.46 11.11
CA ASP A 156 20.10 -16.15 9.99
C ASP A 156 20.01 -15.26 8.74
N LYS A 157 20.52 -14.02 8.83
CA LYS A 157 20.50 -13.04 7.74
C LYS A 157 21.79 -13.07 6.92
N GLU A 158 21.66 -12.86 5.63
CA GLU A 158 22.78 -12.71 4.69
C GLU A 158 23.25 -11.25 4.61
N GLN A 159 24.50 -11.02 4.28
CA GLN A 159 25.05 -9.72 3.91
C GLN A 159 24.46 -9.28 2.56
N LEU A 160 23.19 -8.91 2.61
CA LEU A 160 22.37 -8.59 1.45
C LEU A 160 21.56 -7.33 1.72
N LEU A 161 21.67 -6.36 0.81
CA LEU A 161 20.83 -5.18 0.70
C LEU A 161 19.84 -5.38 -0.44
N VAL A 162 18.56 -5.41 -0.13
CA VAL A 162 17.49 -5.37 -1.14
C VAL A 162 17.06 -3.93 -1.39
N VAL A 163 16.83 -3.58 -2.64
CA VAL A 163 16.58 -2.20 -3.06
C VAL A 163 15.29 -2.16 -3.86
N SER A 164 14.42 -1.19 -3.57
CA SER A 164 13.17 -1.00 -4.30
C SER A 164 13.42 -0.74 -5.79
N PRO A 165 12.47 -1.10 -6.68
CA PRO A 165 12.62 -0.90 -8.12
C PRO A 165 12.50 0.56 -8.55
N ASP A 166 11.99 1.43 -7.69
CA ASP A 166 11.67 2.82 -8.01
C ASP A 166 12.84 3.58 -8.59
N ALA A 167 12.56 4.45 -9.54
CA ALA A 167 13.54 5.37 -10.11
C ALA A 167 13.69 6.60 -9.21
N HIS A 168 14.94 6.98 -8.94
CA HIS A 168 15.23 8.18 -8.16
C HIS A 168 16.59 8.78 -8.58
N PRO A 169 16.75 10.13 -8.64
CA PRO A 169 18.01 10.75 -9.05
C PRO A 169 19.23 10.33 -8.21
N PHE A 170 19.07 10.11 -6.93
CA PHE A 170 20.15 9.68 -6.02
C PHE A 170 20.46 8.18 -6.08
N LYS A 171 19.60 7.36 -6.68
CA LYS A 171 19.70 5.89 -6.58
C LYS A 171 21.06 5.35 -7.02
N GLU A 172 21.47 5.70 -8.22
CA GLU A 172 22.73 5.23 -8.77
C GLU A 172 23.93 5.64 -7.90
N LEU A 173 23.94 6.91 -7.46
CA LEU A 173 25.01 7.46 -6.64
C LEU A 173 25.14 6.74 -5.29
N VAL A 174 24.00 6.51 -4.61
CA VAL A 174 23.93 5.79 -3.32
C VAL A 174 24.43 4.35 -3.50
N LEU A 175 23.94 3.64 -4.52
CA LEU A 175 24.33 2.24 -4.74
C LEU A 175 25.80 2.08 -5.10
N GLN A 176 26.37 2.99 -5.92
CA GLN A 176 27.79 3.00 -6.24
C GLN A 176 28.66 3.25 -5.00
N GLN A 177 28.26 4.17 -4.13
CA GLN A 177 28.97 4.43 -2.88
C GLN A 177 28.97 3.20 -1.97
N ILE A 178 27.79 2.59 -1.76
CA ILE A 178 27.67 1.37 -0.94
C ILE A 178 28.53 0.24 -1.52
N ALA A 179 28.46 -0.03 -2.82
CA ALA A 179 29.24 -1.08 -3.47
C ALA A 179 30.74 -0.86 -3.35
N ARG A 180 31.20 0.38 -3.44
CA ARG A 180 32.63 0.74 -3.31
C ARG A 180 33.13 0.56 -1.86
N GLU A 181 32.35 0.97 -0.88
CA GLU A 181 32.78 1.06 0.51
C GLU A 181 32.44 -0.17 1.35
N LEU A 182 31.48 -0.98 0.88
CA LEU A 182 31.05 -2.23 1.51
C LEU A 182 31.14 -3.40 0.51
N PRO A 183 32.34 -3.78 0.02
CA PRO A 183 32.48 -4.78 -1.05
C PRO A 183 31.97 -6.18 -0.67
N GLY A 184 31.79 -6.47 0.63
CA GLY A 184 31.20 -7.72 1.12
C GLY A 184 29.67 -7.73 1.13
N LEU A 185 29.03 -6.57 0.89
CA LEU A 185 27.57 -6.45 0.87
C LEU A 185 27.03 -6.67 -0.54
N ARG A 186 26.25 -7.71 -0.74
CA ARG A 186 25.56 -7.97 -2.00
C ARG A 186 24.37 -7.03 -2.13
N ILE A 187 24.24 -6.35 -3.26
CA ILE A 187 23.11 -5.46 -3.57
C ILE A 187 22.22 -6.16 -4.58
N GLN A 188 20.93 -6.20 -4.33
CA GLN A 188 19.91 -6.74 -5.24
C GLN A 188 18.75 -5.80 -5.40
N VAL A 189 18.58 -5.23 -6.60
CA VAL A 189 17.39 -4.47 -6.96
C VAL A 189 16.24 -5.43 -7.21
N ILE A 190 15.09 -5.15 -6.59
CA ILE A 190 13.88 -5.97 -6.72
C ILE A 190 13.28 -5.68 -8.10
N ALA A 191 13.28 -6.68 -8.97
CA ALA A 191 12.69 -6.59 -10.31
C ALA A 191 12.29 -7.98 -10.80
N GLY A 192 11.11 -8.09 -11.42
CA GLY A 192 10.65 -9.32 -12.06
C GLY A 192 10.41 -10.51 -11.11
N LEU A 193 10.27 -10.28 -9.81
CA LEU A 193 10.04 -11.32 -8.81
C LEU A 193 8.54 -11.59 -8.63
N THR A 194 8.19 -12.84 -8.37
CA THR A 194 6.90 -13.19 -7.78
C THR A 194 6.88 -12.77 -6.30
N TYR A 195 5.70 -12.71 -5.69
CA TYR A 195 5.62 -12.38 -4.26
C TYR A 195 6.36 -13.38 -3.37
N ASP A 196 6.30 -14.67 -3.67
CA ASP A 196 7.01 -15.71 -2.89
C ASP A 196 8.53 -15.56 -2.98
N GLU A 197 9.05 -15.20 -4.16
CA GLU A 197 10.48 -14.89 -4.35
C GLU A 197 10.87 -13.61 -3.58
N PHE A 198 10.05 -12.57 -3.63
CA PHE A 198 10.25 -11.35 -2.85
C PHE A 198 10.23 -11.64 -1.34
N ALA A 199 9.22 -12.35 -0.84
CA ALA A 199 9.12 -12.73 0.57
C ALA A 199 10.34 -13.57 1.03
N SER A 200 10.78 -14.52 0.20
CA SER A 200 12.00 -15.30 0.45
C SER A 200 13.26 -14.42 0.47
N LEU A 201 13.33 -13.44 -0.42
CA LEU A 201 14.47 -12.53 -0.53
C LEU A 201 14.60 -11.64 0.73
N ILE A 202 13.51 -10.98 1.16
CA ILE A 202 13.53 -10.09 2.33
C ILE A 202 13.74 -10.85 3.65
N ARG A 203 13.32 -12.11 3.74
CA ARG A 203 13.61 -12.94 4.92
C ARG A 203 15.10 -13.21 5.10
N ARG A 204 15.86 -13.31 4.01
CA ARG A 204 17.33 -13.54 4.04
C ARG A 204 18.13 -12.25 4.14
N ALA A 205 17.60 -11.13 3.62
CA ALA A 205 18.31 -9.86 3.59
C ALA A 205 18.45 -9.24 4.98
N LYS A 206 19.65 -8.76 5.34
CA LYS A 206 19.84 -7.91 6.53
C LYS A 206 19.24 -6.53 6.35
N TRP A 207 19.34 -5.98 5.14
CA TRP A 207 19.09 -4.58 4.84
C TRP A 207 18.08 -4.43 3.72
N SER A 208 17.27 -3.38 3.79
CA SER A 208 16.50 -2.89 2.67
C SER A 208 16.63 -1.38 2.51
N LEU A 209 16.46 -0.88 1.30
CA LEU A 209 16.46 0.54 0.98
C LEU A 209 15.38 0.83 -0.04
N THR A 210 14.46 1.73 0.31
CA THR A 210 13.42 2.19 -0.61
C THR A 210 13.77 3.56 -1.20
N PHE A 211 13.47 3.73 -2.48
CA PHE A 211 13.56 4.99 -3.23
C PHE A 211 12.18 5.52 -3.64
N GLY A 212 11.11 4.86 -3.20
CA GLY A 212 9.72 5.24 -3.47
C GLY A 212 9.13 6.19 -2.44
N GLU A 213 7.93 5.87 -2.01
CA GLU A 213 7.14 6.70 -1.07
C GLU A 213 7.75 6.75 0.35
N GLY A 214 8.62 5.84 0.68
CA GLY A 214 9.24 5.68 1.99
C GLY A 214 8.48 4.69 2.86
N LEU A 215 7.25 4.98 3.27
CA LEU A 215 6.41 4.05 4.03
C LEU A 215 5.60 3.15 3.08
N ASP A 216 6.30 2.34 2.34
CA ASP A 216 5.75 1.40 1.36
C ASP A 216 6.06 -0.07 1.71
N GLY A 217 5.66 -1.00 0.85
CA GLY A 217 5.92 -2.43 1.07
C GLY A 217 7.42 -2.78 1.08
N PHE A 218 8.27 -1.99 0.44
CA PHE A 218 9.72 -2.20 0.42
C PHE A 218 10.43 -1.71 1.68
N PHE A 219 9.74 -0.90 2.50
CA PHE A 219 10.18 -0.53 3.85
C PHE A 219 9.56 -1.45 4.90
N VAL A 220 8.24 -1.62 4.84
CA VAL A 220 7.44 -2.28 5.88
C VAL A 220 7.70 -3.78 5.95
N GLU A 221 7.60 -4.48 4.81
CA GLU A 221 7.67 -5.94 4.79
C GLU A 221 9.06 -6.49 5.17
N PRO A 222 10.17 -5.86 4.76
CA PRO A 222 11.48 -6.25 5.28
C PRO A 222 11.59 -6.11 6.78
N VAL A 223 11.08 -5.02 7.40
CA VAL A 223 11.11 -4.85 8.86
C VAL A 223 10.30 -5.96 9.54
N PHE A 224 9.09 -6.25 9.08
CA PHE A 224 8.30 -7.36 9.62
C PHE A 224 8.91 -8.74 9.36
N SER A 225 9.83 -8.83 8.40
CA SER A 225 10.61 -10.05 8.11
C SER A 225 11.94 -10.12 8.86
N GLY A 226 12.25 -9.16 9.73
CA GLY A 226 13.46 -9.13 10.56
C GLY A 226 14.63 -8.32 9.98
N SER A 227 14.43 -7.56 8.90
CA SER A 227 15.48 -6.71 8.29
C SER A 227 15.45 -5.30 8.86
N ILE A 228 16.56 -4.58 8.78
CA ILE A 228 16.60 -3.12 8.95
C ILE A 228 16.32 -2.47 7.60
N SER A 229 15.37 -1.54 7.59
CA SER A 229 14.98 -0.79 6.39
C SER A 229 15.40 0.67 6.47
N PHE A 230 15.97 1.17 5.37
CA PHE A 230 16.37 2.56 5.21
C PHE A 230 15.42 3.28 4.26
N ALA A 231 15.08 4.54 4.61
CA ALA A 231 14.25 5.41 3.79
C ALA A 231 14.61 6.89 4.01
N VAL A 232 14.14 7.77 3.13
CA VAL A 232 14.11 9.21 3.39
C VAL A 232 12.70 9.57 3.84
N PHE A 233 12.61 10.42 4.86
CA PHE A 233 11.36 10.89 5.42
C PHE A 233 10.54 11.65 4.37
N ASN A 234 9.31 11.23 4.17
CA ASN A 234 8.35 11.88 3.30
C ASN A 234 7.07 12.13 4.11
N GLU A 235 6.81 13.39 4.45
CA GLU A 235 5.68 13.82 5.28
C GLU A 235 4.30 13.42 4.72
N ARG A 236 4.23 13.09 3.43
CA ARG A 236 3.00 12.62 2.79
C ARG A 236 2.61 11.19 3.18
N PHE A 237 3.59 10.40 3.59
CA PHE A 237 3.37 8.98 3.93
C PHE A 237 3.75 8.66 5.36
N PHE A 238 4.87 9.21 5.85
CA PHE A 238 5.30 9.04 7.23
C PHE A 238 4.56 9.98 8.18
N THR A 239 4.21 9.50 9.37
CA THR A 239 3.85 10.37 10.48
C THR A 239 5.13 10.87 11.18
N PRO A 240 5.07 11.98 11.95
CA PRO A 240 6.26 12.53 12.63
C PRO A 240 7.04 11.53 13.50
N ALA A 241 6.37 10.53 14.07
CA ALA A 241 7.00 9.51 14.90
C ALA A 241 8.09 8.70 14.16
N PHE A 242 8.01 8.59 12.84
CA PHE A 242 9.04 7.90 12.05
C PHE A 242 10.33 8.72 11.87
N ALA A 243 10.28 10.04 12.07
CA ALA A 243 11.46 10.88 11.96
C ALA A 243 12.48 10.60 13.09
N ASP A 244 12.06 9.94 14.18
CA ASP A 244 12.92 9.56 15.30
C ASP A 244 13.68 8.23 15.05
N LEU A 245 13.34 7.49 13.98
CA LEU A 245 14.08 6.29 13.59
C LEU A 245 15.39 6.68 12.92
N GLU A 246 16.51 6.16 13.43
CA GLU A 246 17.84 6.44 12.89
C GLU A 246 18.05 6.00 11.44
N THR A 247 17.20 5.10 10.94
CA THR A 247 17.20 4.57 9.56
C THR A 247 16.27 5.33 8.61
N VAL A 248 15.57 6.37 9.12
CA VAL A 248 14.73 7.27 8.34
C VAL A 248 15.41 8.64 8.28
N TYR A 249 16.02 8.93 7.15
CA TYR A 249 16.83 10.12 6.96
C TYR A 249 16.00 11.35 6.60
N PRO A 250 16.36 12.55 7.08
CA PRO A 250 15.60 13.76 6.76
C PRO A 250 15.73 14.21 5.30
N SER A 251 16.79 13.79 4.59
CA SER A 251 17.00 14.10 3.18
C SER A 251 17.90 13.06 2.49
N TRP A 252 17.90 13.08 1.16
CA TRP A 252 18.77 12.23 0.33
C TRP A 252 20.25 12.56 0.49
N ASP A 253 20.60 13.82 0.74
CA ASP A 253 21.99 14.22 0.99
C ASP A 253 22.49 13.61 2.30
N ILE A 254 21.69 13.65 3.37
CA ILE A 254 22.04 13.04 4.65
C ILE A 254 22.08 11.50 4.55
N LEU A 255 21.17 10.89 3.80
CA LEU A 255 21.24 9.46 3.52
C LEU A 255 22.55 9.12 2.81
N LEU A 256 22.92 9.83 1.75
CA LEU A 256 24.16 9.61 1.01
C LEU A 256 25.39 9.78 1.91
N GLU A 257 25.39 10.77 2.80
CA GLU A 257 26.50 11.01 3.74
C GLU A 257 26.67 9.87 4.75
N ARG A 258 25.58 9.30 5.26
CA ARG A 258 25.60 8.47 6.46
C ARG A 258 25.36 6.99 6.23
N ILE A 259 24.72 6.57 5.15
CA ILE A 259 24.20 5.19 5.00
C ILE A 259 25.28 4.11 5.15
N VAL A 260 26.49 4.36 4.65
CA VAL A 260 27.60 3.39 4.74
C VAL A 260 28.05 3.19 6.18
N GLU A 261 28.20 4.28 6.92
CA GLU A 261 28.60 4.23 8.33
C GLU A 261 27.49 3.64 9.22
N ASP A 262 26.24 3.98 8.94
CA ASP A 262 25.10 3.41 9.66
C ASP A 262 24.96 1.90 9.40
N ILE A 263 25.18 1.41 8.19
CA ILE A 263 25.23 -0.04 7.90
C ILE A 263 26.37 -0.70 8.68
N ARG A 264 27.58 -0.13 8.70
CA ARG A 264 28.71 -0.67 9.48
C ARG A 264 28.40 -0.74 10.97
N ARG A 265 27.87 0.33 11.53
CA ARG A 265 27.53 0.43 12.96
C ARG A 265 26.40 -0.54 13.35
N LEU A 266 25.40 -0.67 12.49
CA LEU A 266 24.25 -1.54 12.74
C LEU A 266 24.55 -3.03 12.41
N ASP A 267 25.68 -3.36 11.77
CA ASP A 267 26.08 -4.75 11.49
C ASP A 267 26.71 -5.45 12.70
N GLU A 268 26.30 -5.07 13.90
CA GLU A 268 26.64 -5.69 15.18
C GLU A 268 25.36 -6.24 15.82
N PRO A 269 25.35 -7.48 16.36
CA PRO A 269 24.11 -8.14 16.80
C PRO A 269 23.24 -7.32 17.76
N MET A 270 23.85 -6.62 18.69
CA MET A 270 23.11 -5.81 19.68
C MET A 270 22.52 -4.56 19.03
N ALA A 271 23.30 -3.83 18.25
CA ALA A 271 22.86 -2.62 17.56
C ALA A 271 21.78 -2.94 16.52
N TYR A 272 21.98 -4.04 15.76
CA TYR A 272 21.00 -4.53 14.81
C TYR A 272 19.65 -4.82 15.45
N ASN A 273 19.65 -5.65 16.49
CA ASN A 273 18.43 -6.04 17.17
C ASN A 273 17.70 -4.83 17.80
N GLN A 274 18.45 -3.88 18.34
CA GLN A 274 17.87 -2.65 18.92
C GLN A 274 17.23 -1.78 17.82
N GLY A 275 17.94 -1.50 16.73
CA GLY A 275 17.44 -0.69 15.63
C GLY A 275 16.25 -1.36 14.93
N TRP A 276 16.31 -2.68 14.68
CA TRP A 276 15.20 -3.43 14.15
C TRP A 276 13.98 -3.38 15.06
N GLN A 277 14.14 -3.62 16.37
CA GLN A 277 13.02 -3.65 17.33
C GLN A 277 12.29 -2.30 17.39
N GLN A 278 13.02 -1.19 17.36
CA GLN A 278 12.42 0.15 17.35
C GLN A 278 11.53 0.36 16.12
N ALA A 279 12.01 0.01 14.94
CA ALA A 279 11.24 0.11 13.71
C ALA A 279 10.05 -0.85 13.71
N TYR A 280 10.23 -2.09 14.18
CA TYR A 280 9.18 -3.10 14.27
C TYR A 280 8.05 -2.68 15.21
N ASP A 281 8.39 -2.16 16.40
CA ASP A 281 7.39 -1.72 17.37
C ASP A 281 6.59 -0.53 16.86
N LEU A 282 7.25 0.45 16.26
CA LEU A 282 6.60 1.61 15.68
C LEU A 282 5.67 1.22 14.52
N LEU A 283 6.14 0.37 13.60
CA LEU A 283 5.33 -0.13 12.50
C LEU A 283 4.15 -0.97 12.98
N SER A 284 4.33 -1.82 13.99
CA SER A 284 3.27 -2.65 14.55
C SER A 284 2.14 -1.82 15.19
N GLN A 285 2.49 -0.68 15.80
CA GLN A 285 1.52 0.27 16.32
C GLN A 285 0.83 1.06 15.20
N HIS A 286 1.59 1.40 14.15
CA HIS A 286 1.09 2.18 13.03
C HIS A 286 0.16 1.35 12.12
N LEU A 287 0.53 0.10 11.84
CA LEU A 287 -0.14 -0.82 10.93
C LEU A 287 -0.90 -1.90 11.71
N ASP A 288 -1.88 -1.47 12.49
CA ASP A 288 -2.72 -2.35 13.32
C ASP A 288 -3.90 -2.89 12.48
N THR A 289 -3.86 -4.20 12.19
CA THR A 289 -4.91 -4.91 11.45
C THR A 289 -6.28 -4.85 12.15
N ASN A 290 -6.33 -4.80 13.49
CA ASN A 290 -7.61 -4.69 14.19
C ASN A 290 -8.23 -3.31 13.98
N ARG A 291 -7.43 -2.24 14.04
CA ARG A 291 -7.86 -0.88 13.70
C ARG A 291 -8.36 -0.80 12.25
N PHE A 292 -7.64 -1.41 11.30
CA PHE A 292 -8.11 -1.51 9.92
C PHE A 292 -9.47 -2.20 9.81
N ARG A 293 -9.66 -3.35 10.49
CA ARG A 293 -10.93 -4.10 10.52
C ARG A 293 -12.08 -3.29 11.14
N GLU A 294 -11.82 -2.54 12.20
CA GLU A 294 -12.80 -1.66 12.84
C GLU A 294 -13.20 -0.52 11.91
N ASN A 295 -12.22 0.16 11.31
CA ASN A 295 -12.46 1.21 10.32
C ASN A 295 -13.27 0.68 9.12
N LEU A 296 -12.95 -0.52 8.64
CA LEU A 296 -13.68 -1.16 7.55
C LEU A 296 -15.15 -1.41 7.91
N ARG A 297 -15.42 -1.89 9.14
CA ARG A 297 -16.81 -2.05 9.64
C ARG A 297 -17.54 -0.72 9.76
N SER A 298 -16.89 0.31 10.27
CA SER A 298 -17.46 1.66 10.36
C SER A 298 -17.79 2.21 8.98
N PHE A 299 -16.90 2.04 8.01
CA PHE A 299 -17.15 2.42 6.63
C PHE A 299 -18.43 1.77 6.07
N TYR A 300 -18.59 0.45 6.23
CA TYR A 300 -19.81 -0.25 5.75
C TYR A 300 -21.08 0.07 6.53
N ARG A 301 -20.98 0.70 7.70
CA ARG A 301 -22.12 1.26 8.43
C ARG A 301 -22.44 2.71 8.03
N GLY A 302 -21.65 3.31 7.13
CA GLY A 302 -21.79 4.72 6.76
C GLY A 302 -21.26 5.71 7.83
N GLU A 303 -20.45 5.25 8.76
CA GLU A 303 -19.84 6.04 9.84
C GLU A 303 -18.48 6.57 9.35
N TYR A 304 -18.49 7.69 8.64
CA TYR A 304 -17.28 8.26 8.07
C TYR A 304 -16.52 9.15 9.05
N THR A 305 -15.18 9.10 9.00
CA THR A 305 -14.30 9.87 9.91
C THR A 305 -14.45 11.38 9.66
N PHE A 306 -14.61 11.78 8.40
CA PHE A 306 -14.75 13.16 7.95
C PHE A 306 -15.95 13.25 7.00
N PRO A 307 -17.18 13.41 7.53
CA PRO A 307 -18.41 13.42 6.75
C PRO A 307 -18.56 14.66 5.85
#